data_448c6c18d0b1ac05293c9ebaf8516fe6
#
_entry.id   448c6c18d0b1ac05293c9ebaf8516fe6
#
_cell.length_a   1.000
_cell.length_b   1.000
_cell.length_c   1.000
_cell.angle_alpha   90.00
_cell.angle_beta   90.00
_cell.angle_gamma   90.00
#
_symmetry.space_group_name_H-M   'P 1'
#
loop_
_entity.id
_entity.type
_entity.pdbx_description
1 polymer ?
#
loop_
_entity_poly.entity_id
_entity_poly.type
_entity_poly.pdbx_seq_one_letter_code
_entity_poly.pdbx_strand_id
1 'polypeptide(L)'
;MNQQLTTVSQTQSDLDLAREFAKAKMVPAQYQNSPGDCYIAIKLAQRFRMDPWSVMQEMYIIQGKPMMSGKLATAILNNSLAEPLRPSYAGDGDERTLTLSGRVEGEEKPLTVTLKVKDAKTQNEQWKKNPDQMLMYAGARMWGRRYTPDILLGIVFDDEEIDTPITLQPARTPIASPPTQPKGEIIDQSTGEVFEGPVVLPKSADEKPYGWGARFVACIRTSPDIDTVDKWLALNAETLAGFEKDAPKVHGNINSAVKQFKLDLLNQGEGS
;
A
#
# COMPACT_ATOMS: atom_id res chain seq x y z
N MET A 1 0.09 -37.11 -13.95
CA MET A 1 1.40 -36.81 -13.34
C MET A 1 2.08 -35.54 -13.89
N ASN A 2 1.72 -35.00 -15.07
CA ASN A 2 2.34 -33.81 -15.68
C ASN A 2 1.88 -32.43 -15.13
N GLN A 3 0.69 -32.32 -14.57
CA GLN A 3 0.19 -31.01 -14.09
C GLN A 3 0.95 -30.49 -12.85
N GLN A 4 1.36 -31.35 -11.93
CA GLN A 4 2.10 -30.94 -10.73
C GLN A 4 3.51 -30.41 -11.04
N LEU A 5 4.21 -31.03 -11.99
CA LEU A 5 5.56 -30.60 -12.42
C LEU A 5 5.52 -29.23 -13.11
N THR A 6 4.49 -28.97 -13.93
CA THR A 6 4.31 -27.68 -14.61
C THR A 6 4.04 -26.55 -13.61
N THR A 7 3.24 -26.81 -12.58
CA THR A 7 2.90 -25.81 -11.54
C THR A 7 4.12 -25.41 -10.69
N VAL A 8 4.96 -26.37 -10.31
CA VAL A 8 6.19 -26.11 -9.54
C VAL A 8 7.19 -25.29 -10.36
N SER A 9 7.36 -25.63 -11.64
CA SER A 9 8.24 -24.89 -12.56
C SER A 9 7.77 -23.45 -12.74
N GLN A 10 6.45 -23.21 -12.89
CA GLN A 10 5.89 -21.87 -13.04
C GLN A 10 6.08 -21.04 -11.77
N THR A 11 5.83 -21.60 -10.59
CA THR A 11 6.02 -20.91 -9.31
C THR A 11 7.48 -20.49 -9.11
N GLN A 12 8.44 -21.36 -9.46
CA GLN A 12 9.86 -21.04 -9.36
C GLN A 12 10.25 -19.90 -10.32
N SER A 13 9.75 -19.95 -11.57
CA SER A 13 9.95 -18.87 -12.55
C SER A 13 9.38 -17.54 -12.08
N ASP A 14 8.18 -17.54 -11.47
CA ASP A 14 7.56 -16.32 -10.93
C ASP A 14 8.38 -15.74 -9.77
N LEU A 15 8.94 -16.60 -8.90
CA LEU A 15 9.80 -16.15 -7.80
C LEU A 15 11.13 -15.57 -8.30
N ASP A 16 11.73 -16.15 -9.33
CA ASP A 16 12.96 -15.64 -9.92
C ASP A 16 12.71 -14.29 -10.62
N LEU A 17 11.60 -14.16 -11.36
CA LEU A 17 11.16 -12.89 -11.95
C LEU A 17 10.92 -11.82 -10.87
N ALA A 18 10.29 -12.17 -9.76
CA ALA A 18 10.06 -11.25 -8.64
C ALA A 18 11.37 -10.74 -8.04
N ARG A 19 12.39 -11.59 -7.91
CA ARG A 19 13.72 -11.20 -7.43
C ARG A 19 14.41 -10.23 -8.40
N GLU A 20 14.27 -10.44 -9.70
CA GLU A 20 14.83 -9.53 -10.71
C GLU A 20 14.09 -8.19 -10.74
N PHE A 21 12.76 -8.20 -10.66
CA PHE A 21 11.98 -6.96 -10.55
C PHE A 21 12.35 -6.14 -9.31
N ALA A 22 12.52 -6.79 -8.16
CA ALA A 22 12.90 -6.09 -6.93
C ALA A 22 14.25 -5.36 -7.02
N LYS A 23 15.14 -5.75 -7.94
CA LYS A 23 16.44 -5.10 -8.21
C LYS A 23 16.35 -4.00 -9.28
N ALA A 24 15.27 -3.99 -10.07
CA ALA A 24 15.15 -3.13 -11.22
C ALA A 24 14.80 -1.69 -10.83
N LYS A 25 15.56 -0.70 -11.33
CA LYS A 25 15.33 0.73 -11.07
C LYS A 25 14.03 1.27 -11.69
N MET A 26 13.51 0.63 -12.72
CA MET A 26 12.27 1.02 -13.40
C MET A 26 11.01 0.52 -12.69
N VAL A 27 11.15 -0.32 -11.71
CA VAL A 27 10.04 -0.76 -10.84
C VAL A 27 9.77 0.34 -9.81
N PRO A 28 8.49 0.67 -9.51
CA PRO A 28 8.17 1.69 -8.52
C PRO A 28 8.83 1.44 -7.17
N ALA A 29 9.24 2.51 -6.49
CA ALA A 29 10.05 2.44 -5.27
C ALA A 29 9.51 1.49 -4.18
N GLN A 30 8.19 1.38 -4.07
CA GLN A 30 7.51 0.49 -3.12
C GLN A 30 7.76 -1.00 -3.35
N TYR A 31 8.18 -1.39 -4.57
CA TYR A 31 8.52 -2.77 -4.93
C TYR A 31 10.03 -3.03 -4.94
N GLN A 32 10.84 -1.97 -4.91
CA GLN A 32 12.30 -2.12 -4.90
C GLN A 32 12.75 -2.76 -3.59
N ASN A 33 13.66 -3.72 -3.70
CA ASN A 33 14.14 -4.55 -2.59
C ASN A 33 13.05 -5.40 -1.89
N SER A 34 11.85 -5.52 -2.47
CA SER A 34 10.74 -6.32 -1.94
C SER A 34 10.30 -7.43 -2.91
N PRO A 35 11.02 -8.56 -2.98
CA PRO A 35 10.65 -9.68 -3.85
C PRO A 35 9.27 -10.26 -3.55
N GLY A 36 8.84 -10.22 -2.29
CA GLY A 36 7.52 -10.70 -1.87
C GLY A 36 6.38 -9.88 -2.48
N ASP A 37 6.47 -8.54 -2.43
CA ASP A 37 5.46 -7.66 -3.03
C ASP A 37 5.49 -7.74 -4.56
N CYS A 38 6.68 -7.87 -5.16
CA CYS A 38 6.82 -8.16 -6.59
C CYS A 38 6.11 -9.46 -6.97
N TYR A 39 6.28 -10.53 -6.17
CA TYR A 39 5.63 -11.82 -6.42
C TYR A 39 4.10 -11.69 -6.36
N ILE A 40 3.55 -11.00 -5.36
CA ILE A 40 2.11 -10.75 -5.24
C ILE A 40 1.60 -9.97 -6.47
N ALA A 41 2.31 -8.92 -6.88
CA ALA A 41 1.95 -8.13 -8.05
C ALA A 41 1.98 -8.96 -9.35
N ILE A 42 2.97 -9.85 -9.52
CA ILE A 42 3.04 -10.80 -10.64
C ILE A 42 1.82 -11.72 -10.64
N LYS A 43 1.46 -12.28 -9.46
CA LYS A 43 0.28 -13.17 -9.35
C LYS A 43 -1.03 -12.44 -9.65
N LEU A 44 -1.18 -11.19 -9.21
CA LEU A 44 -2.33 -10.35 -9.56
C LEU A 44 -2.38 -10.06 -11.06
N ALA A 45 -1.25 -9.70 -11.67
CA ALA A 45 -1.16 -9.47 -13.10
C ALA A 45 -1.54 -10.71 -13.92
N GLN A 46 -1.08 -11.89 -13.52
CA GLN A 46 -1.47 -13.17 -14.14
C GLN A 46 -2.98 -13.41 -14.01
N ARG A 47 -3.58 -13.14 -12.83
CA ARG A 47 -5.04 -13.24 -12.63
C ARG A 47 -5.80 -12.31 -13.58
N PHE A 48 -5.28 -11.11 -13.84
CA PHE A 48 -5.87 -10.12 -14.73
C PHE A 48 -5.48 -10.32 -16.21
N ARG A 49 -4.65 -11.30 -16.53
CA ARG A 49 -4.09 -11.52 -17.87
C ARG A 49 -3.41 -10.28 -18.42
N MET A 50 -2.64 -9.61 -17.60
CA MET A 50 -1.93 -8.37 -17.91
C MET A 50 -0.43 -8.52 -17.67
N ASP A 51 0.34 -7.63 -18.26
CA ASP A 51 1.78 -7.54 -18.02
C ASP A 51 2.08 -7.09 -16.58
N PRO A 52 2.93 -7.80 -15.82
CA PRO A 52 3.23 -7.48 -14.44
C PRO A 52 3.82 -6.07 -14.23
N TRP A 53 4.70 -5.62 -15.11
CA TRP A 53 5.30 -4.30 -14.98
C TRP A 53 4.25 -3.19 -15.14
N SER A 54 3.34 -3.32 -16.10
CA SER A 54 2.22 -2.38 -16.31
C SER A 54 1.29 -2.32 -15.10
N VAL A 55 1.00 -3.47 -14.47
CA VAL A 55 0.19 -3.52 -13.25
C VAL A 55 0.89 -2.82 -12.09
N MET A 56 2.19 -3.05 -11.89
CA MET A 56 2.98 -2.40 -10.83
C MET A 56 2.98 -0.88 -10.95
N GLN A 57 2.95 -0.30 -12.16
CA GLN A 57 2.93 1.15 -12.37
C GLN A 57 1.62 1.81 -11.87
N GLU A 58 0.53 1.07 -11.86
CA GLU A 58 -0.81 1.57 -11.55
C GLU A 58 -1.37 0.99 -10.24
N MET A 59 -0.57 0.23 -9.50
CA MET A 59 -0.94 -0.38 -8.24
C MET A 59 -0.06 0.15 -7.11
N TYR A 60 -0.68 0.50 -5.99
CA TYR A 60 -0.04 1.00 -4.78
C TYR A 60 -0.28 0.03 -3.63
N ILE A 61 0.63 0.03 -2.64
CA ILE A 61 0.45 -0.75 -1.41
C ILE A 61 0.17 0.23 -0.28
N ILE A 62 -1.07 0.25 0.20
CA ILE A 62 -1.49 1.11 1.32
C ILE A 62 -2.00 0.23 2.44
N GLN A 63 -1.43 0.36 3.64
CA GLN A 63 -1.77 -0.47 4.81
C GLN A 63 -1.72 -1.98 4.54
N GLY A 64 -0.79 -2.43 3.69
CA GLY A 64 -0.65 -3.83 3.31
C GLY A 64 -1.75 -4.35 2.38
N LYS A 65 -2.59 -3.47 1.82
CA LYS A 65 -3.60 -3.83 0.81
C LYS A 65 -3.19 -3.28 -0.56
N PRO A 66 -3.39 -4.04 -1.64
CA PRO A 66 -3.20 -3.53 -3.00
C PRO A 66 -4.31 -2.52 -3.31
N MET A 67 -3.92 -1.30 -3.62
CA MET A 67 -4.79 -0.23 -4.09
C MET A 67 -4.52 0.01 -5.56
N MET A 68 -5.56 0.15 -6.36
CA MET A 68 -5.46 0.33 -7.81
C MET A 68 -5.99 1.68 -8.26
N SER A 69 -5.34 2.24 -9.28
CA SER A 69 -5.88 3.41 -9.97
C SER A 69 -7.18 3.07 -10.72
N GLY A 70 -8.03 4.07 -10.92
CA GLY A 70 -9.25 3.91 -11.73
C GLY A 70 -8.95 3.49 -13.18
N LYS A 71 -7.78 3.87 -13.69
CA LYS A 71 -7.27 3.46 -15.01
C LYS A 71 -7.01 1.95 -15.08
N LEU A 72 -6.32 1.41 -14.07
CA LEU A 72 -6.03 -0.04 -14.01
C LEU A 72 -7.33 -0.84 -13.83
N ALA A 73 -8.26 -0.39 -12.98
CA ALA A 73 -9.55 -1.03 -12.80
C ALA A 73 -10.33 -1.13 -14.13
N THR A 74 -10.35 -0.03 -14.89
CA THR A 74 -11.00 -0.01 -16.22
C THR A 74 -10.33 -0.97 -17.20
N ALA A 75 -9.00 -1.03 -17.20
CA ALA A 75 -8.24 -1.93 -18.07
C ALA A 75 -8.49 -3.41 -17.74
N ILE A 76 -8.53 -3.76 -16.45
CA ILE A 76 -8.81 -5.12 -15.98
C ILE A 76 -10.21 -5.55 -16.43
N LEU A 77 -11.23 -4.70 -16.24
CA LEU A 77 -12.59 -4.99 -16.67
C LEU A 77 -12.65 -5.18 -18.18
N ASN A 78 -12.10 -4.25 -18.95
CA ASN A 78 -12.09 -4.34 -20.40
C ASN A 78 -11.40 -5.60 -20.94
N ASN A 79 -10.37 -6.07 -20.25
CA ASN A 79 -9.66 -7.31 -20.63
C ASN A 79 -10.43 -8.59 -20.24
N SER A 80 -11.40 -8.47 -19.35
CA SER A 80 -12.18 -9.60 -18.81
C SER A 80 -13.59 -9.72 -19.39
N LEU A 81 -14.06 -8.70 -20.10
CA LEU A 81 -15.42 -8.63 -20.63
C LEU A 81 -15.50 -9.13 -22.09
N ALA A 82 -16.62 -9.73 -22.46
CA ALA A 82 -16.93 -10.08 -23.85
C ALA A 82 -17.07 -8.83 -24.74
N GLU A 83 -17.67 -7.76 -24.19
CA GLU A 83 -17.67 -6.43 -24.81
C GLU A 83 -17.14 -5.41 -23.80
N PRO A 84 -16.05 -4.68 -24.15
CA PRO A 84 -15.46 -3.67 -23.29
C PRO A 84 -16.45 -2.59 -22.88
N LEU A 85 -16.17 -1.93 -21.75
CA LEU A 85 -16.96 -0.81 -21.27
C LEU A 85 -17.01 0.33 -22.28
N ARG A 86 -18.23 0.80 -22.60
CA ARG A 86 -18.49 1.89 -23.53
C ARG A 86 -19.23 3.02 -22.81
N PRO A 87 -18.59 4.20 -22.66
CA PRO A 87 -19.21 5.36 -22.04
C PRO A 87 -20.07 6.14 -23.04
N SER A 88 -21.18 6.69 -22.54
CA SER A 88 -21.96 7.73 -23.18
C SER A 88 -22.21 8.84 -22.16
N TYR A 89 -22.07 10.09 -22.57
CA TYR A 89 -22.15 11.25 -21.67
C TYR A 89 -23.28 12.18 -22.11
N ALA A 90 -24.02 12.73 -21.13
CA ALA A 90 -25.10 13.71 -21.37
C ALA A 90 -25.11 14.76 -20.22
N GLY A 91 -25.66 15.95 -20.50
CA GLY A 91 -25.74 17.05 -19.53
C GLY A 91 -24.40 17.72 -19.27
N ASP A 92 -24.41 18.71 -18.39
CA ASP A 92 -23.25 19.54 -18.07
C ASP A 92 -23.12 19.80 -16.56
N GLY A 93 -21.96 20.24 -16.13
CA GLY A 93 -21.65 20.58 -14.73
C GLY A 93 -21.94 19.42 -13.77
N ASP A 94 -22.61 19.71 -12.66
CA ASP A 94 -22.94 18.70 -11.65
C ASP A 94 -24.02 17.69 -12.12
N GLU A 95 -24.81 18.01 -13.15
CA GLU A 95 -25.77 17.11 -13.79
C GLU A 95 -25.15 16.31 -14.95
N ARG A 96 -23.87 16.49 -15.26
CA ARG A 96 -23.14 15.67 -16.23
C ARG A 96 -23.25 14.20 -15.82
N THR A 97 -23.79 13.39 -16.74
CA THR A 97 -24.18 12.00 -16.49
C THR A 97 -23.40 11.09 -17.42
N LEU A 98 -22.78 10.07 -16.83
CA LEU A 98 -22.22 8.92 -17.54
C LEU A 98 -23.27 7.82 -17.60
N THR A 99 -23.48 7.23 -18.77
CA THR A 99 -24.08 5.91 -18.95
C THR A 99 -22.99 4.97 -19.45
N LEU A 100 -22.66 3.96 -18.67
CA LEU A 100 -21.58 3.01 -18.97
C LEU A 100 -22.15 1.63 -19.20
N SER A 101 -21.93 1.06 -20.38
CA SER A 101 -22.41 -0.27 -20.75
C SER A 101 -21.26 -1.21 -21.06
N GLY A 102 -21.39 -2.50 -20.73
CA GLY A 102 -20.45 -3.57 -21.03
C GLY A 102 -21.15 -4.91 -20.98
N ARG A 103 -20.57 -5.95 -21.58
CA ARG A 103 -21.18 -7.27 -21.62
C ARG A 103 -20.24 -8.34 -21.06
N VAL A 104 -20.75 -9.09 -20.09
CA VAL A 104 -20.09 -10.28 -19.54
C VAL A 104 -20.26 -11.46 -20.49
N GLU A 105 -19.33 -12.36 -20.52
CA GLU A 105 -19.46 -13.60 -21.28
C GLU A 105 -20.66 -14.43 -20.78
N GLY A 106 -21.47 -14.92 -21.71
CA GLY A 106 -22.72 -15.64 -21.40
C GLY A 106 -23.98 -14.76 -21.25
N GLU A 107 -23.83 -13.45 -21.13
CA GLU A 107 -24.97 -12.52 -21.12
C GLU A 107 -25.41 -12.17 -22.54
N GLU A 108 -26.72 -12.16 -22.79
CA GLU A 108 -27.27 -11.82 -24.12
C GLU A 108 -27.25 -10.31 -24.39
N LYS A 109 -27.36 -9.50 -23.33
CA LYS A 109 -27.49 -8.03 -23.44
C LYS A 109 -26.41 -7.32 -22.62
N PRO A 110 -25.99 -6.12 -23.06
CA PRO A 110 -25.10 -5.29 -22.27
C PRO A 110 -25.74 -4.88 -20.92
N LEU A 111 -24.95 -4.95 -19.87
CA LEU A 111 -25.29 -4.48 -18.53
C LEU A 111 -24.87 -3.01 -18.40
N THR A 112 -25.69 -2.20 -17.75
CA THR A 112 -25.52 -0.75 -17.76
C THR A 112 -25.56 -0.17 -16.35
N VAL A 113 -24.68 0.81 -16.07
CA VAL A 113 -24.77 1.70 -14.91
C VAL A 113 -24.85 3.15 -15.34
N THR A 114 -25.50 3.97 -14.53
CA THR A 114 -25.59 5.42 -14.74
C THR A 114 -25.09 6.12 -13.50
N LEU A 115 -24.28 7.17 -13.67
CA LEU A 115 -23.64 7.93 -12.60
C LEU A 115 -23.57 9.41 -12.96
N LYS A 116 -23.89 10.29 -12.00
CA LYS A 116 -23.78 11.75 -12.18
C LYS A 116 -22.57 12.30 -11.44
N VAL A 117 -22.03 13.41 -11.94
CA VAL A 117 -20.91 14.11 -11.26
C VAL A 117 -21.26 14.44 -9.82
N LYS A 118 -22.42 15.00 -9.54
CA LYS A 118 -22.85 15.38 -8.18
C LYS A 118 -22.85 14.23 -7.17
N ASP A 119 -23.09 13.00 -7.66
CA ASP A 119 -23.19 11.80 -6.82
C ASP A 119 -21.85 11.08 -6.63
N ALA A 120 -20.87 11.37 -7.50
CA ALA A 120 -19.60 10.67 -7.54
C ALA A 120 -18.39 11.55 -7.15
N LYS A 121 -18.53 12.85 -7.25
CA LYS A 121 -17.45 13.80 -7.12
C LYS A 121 -16.90 13.81 -5.68
N THR A 122 -15.57 13.76 -5.58
CA THR A 122 -14.81 13.86 -4.32
C THR A 122 -14.05 15.19 -4.25
N GLN A 123 -13.21 15.37 -3.22
CA GLN A 123 -12.33 16.54 -3.07
C GLN A 123 -11.17 16.57 -4.08
N ASN A 124 -11.03 15.55 -4.93
CA ASN A 124 -9.95 15.48 -5.92
C ASN A 124 -10.15 16.55 -7.01
N GLU A 125 -9.14 17.40 -7.20
CA GLU A 125 -9.13 18.48 -8.20
C GLU A 125 -9.34 18.00 -9.65
N GLN A 126 -9.09 16.73 -9.94
CA GLN A 126 -9.31 16.15 -11.26
C GLN A 126 -10.81 16.16 -11.66
N TRP A 127 -11.74 16.16 -10.70
CA TRP A 127 -13.15 16.31 -10.97
C TRP A 127 -13.50 17.66 -11.62
N LYS A 128 -12.72 18.71 -11.34
CA LYS A 128 -12.88 20.03 -11.98
C LYS A 128 -12.22 20.07 -13.36
N LYS A 129 -11.09 19.39 -13.54
CA LYS A 129 -10.29 19.46 -14.77
C LYS A 129 -10.78 18.48 -15.83
N ASN A 130 -11.12 17.27 -15.43
CA ASN A 130 -11.44 16.14 -16.31
C ASN A 130 -12.65 15.35 -15.79
N PRO A 131 -13.85 15.94 -15.70
CA PRO A 131 -15.01 15.29 -15.10
C PRO A 131 -15.44 13.99 -15.82
N ASP A 132 -15.38 13.96 -17.14
CA ASP A 132 -15.72 12.77 -17.93
C ASP A 132 -14.78 11.60 -17.65
N GLN A 133 -13.48 11.86 -17.50
CA GLN A 133 -12.51 10.84 -17.15
C GLN A 133 -12.74 10.29 -15.73
N MET A 134 -13.05 11.19 -14.79
CA MET A 134 -13.33 10.80 -13.39
C MET A 134 -14.64 10.00 -13.30
N LEU A 135 -15.69 10.41 -14.05
CA LEU A 135 -16.93 9.64 -14.19
C LEU A 135 -16.67 8.24 -14.77
N MET A 136 -15.81 8.15 -15.79
CA MET A 136 -15.44 6.85 -16.39
C MET A 136 -14.82 5.92 -15.35
N TYR A 137 -13.87 6.40 -14.56
CA TYR A 137 -13.20 5.60 -13.53
C TYR A 137 -14.16 5.18 -12.40
N ALA A 138 -14.98 6.12 -11.90
CA ALA A 138 -15.99 5.83 -10.89
C ALA A 138 -17.07 4.86 -11.42
N GLY A 139 -17.53 5.08 -12.65
CA GLY A 139 -18.48 4.21 -13.33
C GLY A 139 -17.95 2.80 -13.56
N ALA A 140 -16.70 2.66 -13.97
CA ALA A 140 -16.06 1.35 -14.16
C ALA A 140 -16.03 0.54 -12.86
N ARG A 141 -15.64 1.17 -11.74
CA ARG A 141 -15.67 0.53 -10.41
C ARG A 141 -17.07 0.14 -9.98
N MET A 142 -18.04 1.06 -10.15
CA MET A 142 -19.46 0.77 -9.85
C MET A 142 -19.97 -0.40 -10.68
N TRP A 143 -19.67 -0.43 -11.97
CA TRP A 143 -20.06 -1.49 -12.88
C TRP A 143 -19.45 -2.82 -12.50
N GLY A 144 -18.12 -2.85 -12.26
CA GLY A 144 -17.40 -4.05 -11.88
C GLY A 144 -17.88 -4.65 -10.56
N ARG A 145 -18.09 -3.81 -9.52
CA ARG A 145 -18.62 -4.29 -8.22
C ARG A 145 -20.03 -4.86 -8.33
N ARG A 146 -20.83 -4.33 -9.22
CA ARG A 146 -22.23 -4.75 -9.38
C ARG A 146 -22.37 -6.05 -10.17
N TYR A 147 -21.59 -6.20 -11.22
CA TYR A 147 -21.81 -7.26 -12.20
C TYR A 147 -20.68 -8.31 -12.23
N THR A 148 -19.48 -7.95 -11.81
CA THR A 148 -18.30 -8.84 -11.81
C THR A 148 -17.45 -8.64 -10.56
N PRO A 149 -18.03 -8.78 -9.34
CA PRO A 149 -17.31 -8.53 -8.09
C PRO A 149 -16.11 -9.47 -7.88
N ASP A 150 -16.14 -10.66 -8.44
CA ASP A 150 -15.08 -11.66 -8.42
C ASP A 150 -13.79 -11.16 -9.09
N ILE A 151 -13.90 -10.38 -10.17
CA ILE A 151 -12.74 -9.80 -10.86
C ILE A 151 -12.02 -8.82 -9.96
N LEU A 152 -12.77 -8.02 -9.19
CA LEU A 152 -12.24 -6.94 -8.34
C LEU A 152 -12.02 -7.37 -6.87
N LEU A 153 -12.19 -8.65 -6.56
CA LEU A 153 -12.08 -9.15 -5.19
C LEU A 153 -10.66 -8.94 -4.62
N GLY A 154 -10.58 -8.39 -3.42
CA GLY A 154 -9.32 -8.14 -2.71
C GLY A 154 -8.58 -6.87 -3.15
N ILE A 155 -9.22 -6.02 -3.93
CA ILE A 155 -8.66 -4.76 -4.44
C ILE A 155 -9.39 -3.59 -3.79
N VAL A 156 -8.64 -2.57 -3.38
CA VAL A 156 -9.13 -1.27 -2.92
C VAL A 156 -8.85 -0.24 -4.00
N PHE A 157 -9.67 0.79 -4.13
CA PHE A 157 -9.51 1.86 -5.11
C PHE A 157 -9.09 3.16 -4.43
N ASP A 158 -8.33 3.98 -5.16
CA ASP A 158 -7.68 5.20 -4.68
C ASP A 158 -8.63 6.36 -4.32
N ASP A 159 -9.88 6.27 -4.74
CA ASP A 159 -10.94 7.25 -4.42
C ASP A 159 -12.00 6.74 -3.43
N GLU A 160 -11.81 5.53 -2.90
CA GLU A 160 -12.59 5.08 -1.76
C GLU A 160 -12.09 5.80 -0.51
N GLU A 161 -12.98 6.54 0.14
CA GLU A 161 -12.77 6.90 1.53
C GLU A 161 -12.57 5.58 2.30
N ILE A 162 -11.33 5.31 2.66
CA ILE A 162 -11.06 4.25 3.61
C ILE A 162 -11.65 4.75 4.92
N ASP A 163 -12.81 4.24 5.30
CA ASP A 163 -13.56 4.54 6.54
C ASP A 163 -12.76 4.25 7.83
N THR A 164 -11.51 3.90 7.66
CA THR A 164 -10.51 3.79 8.71
C THR A 164 -9.49 4.90 8.54
N PRO A 165 -9.17 5.69 9.58
CA PRO A 165 -8.10 6.67 9.49
C PRO A 165 -6.86 6.00 8.93
N ILE A 166 -6.36 6.53 7.81
CA ILE A 166 -5.16 6.04 7.15
C ILE A 166 -4.00 6.23 8.13
N THR A 167 -3.78 5.24 8.97
CA THR A 167 -2.49 5.09 9.61
C THR A 167 -1.60 4.54 8.52
N LEU A 168 -0.83 5.41 7.87
CA LEU A 168 0.25 5.00 6.99
C LEU A 168 1.14 4.08 7.83
N GLN A 169 0.94 2.78 7.70
CA GLN A 169 1.98 1.87 8.16
C GLN A 169 3.13 2.11 7.19
N PRO A 170 4.32 2.46 7.70
CA PRO A 170 5.49 2.48 6.85
C PRO A 170 5.55 1.14 6.12
N ALA A 171 5.91 1.18 4.84
CA ALA A 171 6.08 -0.01 4.01
C ALA A 171 6.73 -1.10 4.87
N ARG A 172 6.09 -2.26 4.98
CA ARG A 172 6.67 -3.39 5.71
C ARG A 172 8.03 -3.63 5.10
N THR A 173 9.08 -3.37 5.87
CA THR A 173 10.42 -3.83 5.51
C THR A 173 10.32 -5.30 5.13
N PRO A 174 10.95 -5.74 4.03
CA PRO A 174 10.94 -7.14 3.62
C PRO A 174 11.36 -7.97 4.82
N ILE A 175 10.62 -9.04 5.12
CA ILE A 175 11.12 -10.10 5.99
C ILE A 175 12.26 -10.73 5.18
N ALA A 176 13.45 -10.15 5.32
CA ALA A 176 14.66 -10.84 4.95
C ALA A 176 14.71 -12.09 5.83
N SER A 177 14.94 -13.25 5.22
CA SER A 177 15.42 -14.43 5.96
C SER A 177 16.54 -13.94 6.88
N PRO A 178 16.57 -14.30 8.18
CA PRO A 178 17.44 -13.64 9.13
C PRO A 178 18.87 -13.72 8.62
N PRO A 179 19.51 -12.60 8.27
CA PRO A 179 20.95 -12.59 8.20
C PRO A 179 21.41 -12.81 9.64
N THR A 180 22.36 -13.67 9.85
CA THR A 180 23.12 -13.77 11.08
C THR A 180 23.62 -12.36 11.39
N GLN A 181 22.94 -11.67 12.31
CA GLN A 181 23.28 -10.29 12.64
C GLN A 181 24.68 -10.23 13.24
N PRO A 182 25.55 -9.35 12.77
CA PRO A 182 26.62 -8.86 13.60
C PRO A 182 25.98 -8.06 14.73
N LYS A 183 26.33 -8.39 15.95
CA LYS A 183 25.88 -7.71 17.17
C LYS A 183 26.29 -6.24 17.10
N GLY A 184 25.31 -5.31 17.08
CA GLY A 184 25.49 -4.00 17.67
C GLY A 184 25.28 -2.74 16.86
N GLU A 185 24.95 -2.79 15.56
CA GLU A 185 24.71 -1.57 14.77
C GLU A 185 23.23 -1.31 14.55
N ILE A 186 22.75 -0.14 14.96
CA ILE A 186 21.38 0.33 14.74
C ILE A 186 21.39 1.36 13.60
N ILE A 187 20.65 1.10 12.52
CA ILE A 187 20.60 1.97 11.34
C ILE A 187 19.31 2.77 11.37
N ASP A 188 19.40 4.09 11.30
CA ASP A 188 18.25 4.95 11.01
C ASP A 188 17.83 4.75 9.55
N GLN A 189 16.71 4.06 9.33
CA GLN A 189 16.24 3.69 8.00
C GLN A 189 15.79 4.87 7.13
N SER A 190 15.62 6.06 7.72
CA SER A 190 15.21 7.26 6.99
C SER A 190 16.39 8.13 6.55
N THR A 191 17.48 8.14 7.31
CA THR A 191 18.70 8.92 7.02
C THR A 191 19.87 8.06 6.56
N GLY A 192 19.82 6.74 6.79
CA GLY A 192 20.94 5.82 6.53
C GLY A 192 22.07 5.92 7.55
N GLU A 193 21.89 6.71 8.61
CA GLU A 193 22.89 6.82 9.69
C GLU A 193 22.92 5.55 10.53
N VAL A 194 24.12 5.09 10.84
CA VAL A 194 24.38 3.90 11.67
C VAL A 194 24.68 4.36 13.09
N PHE A 195 23.90 3.88 14.05
CA PHE A 195 24.14 4.13 15.48
C PHE A 195 24.66 2.87 16.16
N GLU A 196 25.76 2.99 16.92
CA GLU A 196 26.32 1.88 17.72
C GLU A 196 25.54 1.68 19.04
N GLY A 197 24.22 1.80 19.02
CA GLY A 197 23.35 1.64 20.18
C GLY A 197 22.47 2.88 20.47
N PRO A 198 21.80 2.94 21.65
CA PRO A 198 20.96 4.05 22.03
C PRO A 198 21.72 5.38 22.12
N VAL A 199 21.22 6.39 21.38
CA VAL A 199 21.77 7.76 21.35
C VAL A 199 20.66 8.80 21.50
N VAL A 200 21.03 10.04 21.71
CA VAL A 200 20.10 11.18 21.57
C VAL A 200 19.83 11.37 20.08
N LEU A 201 18.61 11.07 19.65
CA LEU A 201 18.25 11.19 18.24
C LEU A 201 18.19 12.66 17.84
N PRO A 202 19.01 13.12 16.88
CA PRO A 202 19.03 14.52 16.49
C PRO A 202 17.69 14.94 15.88
N LYS A 203 17.21 16.14 16.24
CA LYS A 203 16.02 16.75 15.67
C LYS A 203 16.45 17.98 14.87
N SER A 204 16.17 17.99 13.56
CA SER A 204 16.41 19.14 12.70
C SER A 204 15.45 20.29 13.02
N ALA A 205 15.89 21.54 12.83
CA ALA A 205 15.06 22.73 13.12
C ALA A 205 13.73 22.74 12.36
N ASP A 206 13.72 22.20 11.14
CA ASP A 206 12.52 22.14 10.26
C ASP A 206 11.78 20.81 10.35
N GLU A 207 12.25 19.87 11.18
CA GLU A 207 11.63 18.55 11.30
C GLU A 207 10.33 18.62 12.10
N LYS A 208 9.23 18.21 11.48
CA LYS A 208 7.93 18.13 12.16
C LYS A 208 7.95 17.04 13.24
N PRO A 209 7.23 17.26 14.38
CA PRO A 209 7.17 16.27 15.47
C PRO A 209 6.85 14.84 15.03
N TYR A 210 5.99 14.71 14.03
CA TYR A 210 5.62 13.39 13.47
C TYR A 210 6.78 12.68 12.77
N GLY A 211 7.61 13.41 12.01
CA GLY A 211 8.78 12.83 11.32
C GLY A 211 9.79 12.27 12.31
N TRP A 212 10.17 13.09 13.31
CA TRP A 212 11.06 12.64 14.38
C TRP A 212 10.48 11.43 15.15
N GLY A 213 9.19 11.48 15.50
CA GLY A 213 8.52 10.39 16.21
C GLY A 213 8.55 9.07 15.43
N ALA A 214 8.37 9.11 14.12
CA ALA A 214 8.45 7.93 13.26
C ALA A 214 9.86 7.33 13.24
N ARG A 215 10.90 8.17 13.11
CA ARG A 215 12.32 7.74 13.18
C ARG A 215 12.66 7.14 14.54
N PHE A 216 12.23 7.78 15.62
CA PHE A 216 12.47 7.30 16.98
C PHE A 216 11.85 5.92 17.22
N VAL A 217 10.59 5.70 16.79
CA VAL A 217 9.93 4.39 16.88
C VAL A 217 10.65 3.34 16.01
N ALA A 218 11.16 3.74 14.84
CA ALA A 218 11.94 2.83 13.99
C ALA A 218 13.23 2.38 14.70
N CYS A 219 13.98 3.30 15.32
CA CYS A 219 15.18 2.97 16.10
C CYS A 219 14.85 2.05 17.30
N ILE A 220 13.77 2.33 18.03
CA ILE A 220 13.34 1.47 19.14
C ILE A 220 13.04 0.04 18.67
N ARG A 221 12.40 -0.13 17.53
CA ARG A 221 12.05 -1.45 17.00
C ARG A 221 13.23 -2.32 16.58
N THR A 222 14.41 -1.76 16.46
CA THR A 222 15.64 -2.52 16.23
C THR A 222 16.33 -2.98 17.52
N SER A 223 15.82 -2.57 18.68
CA SER A 223 16.38 -2.93 19.98
C SER A 223 16.25 -4.43 20.24
N PRO A 224 17.32 -5.11 20.70
CA PRO A 224 17.30 -6.54 20.95
C PRO A 224 16.55 -6.94 22.22
N ASP A 225 16.38 -6.01 23.17
CA ASP A 225 15.82 -6.26 24.50
C ASP A 225 15.15 -5.00 25.08
N ILE A 226 14.44 -5.19 26.18
CA ILE A 226 13.71 -4.12 26.87
C ILE A 226 14.66 -3.10 27.50
N ASP A 227 15.82 -3.53 28.00
CA ASP A 227 16.80 -2.62 28.60
C ASP A 227 17.36 -1.63 27.59
N THR A 228 17.54 -2.07 26.36
CA THR A 228 17.93 -1.20 25.23
C THR A 228 16.84 -0.21 24.86
N VAL A 229 15.58 -0.63 24.87
CA VAL A 229 14.41 0.27 24.68
C VAL A 229 14.37 1.33 25.77
N ASP A 230 14.59 0.94 27.03
CA ASP A 230 14.55 1.89 28.14
C ASP A 230 15.70 2.91 28.10
N LYS A 231 16.88 2.52 27.62
CA LYS A 231 17.98 3.45 27.35
C LYS A 231 17.64 4.46 26.26
N TRP A 232 17.00 4.04 25.16
CA TRP A 232 16.50 4.96 24.13
C TRP A 232 15.53 5.99 24.70
N LEU A 233 14.57 5.55 25.52
CA LEU A 233 13.60 6.43 26.14
C LEU A 233 14.26 7.44 27.09
N ALA A 234 15.19 6.98 27.91
CA ALA A 234 15.90 7.83 28.87
C ALA A 234 16.74 8.92 28.19
N LEU A 235 17.50 8.54 27.14
CA LEU A 235 18.35 9.47 26.39
C LEU A 235 17.56 10.53 25.62
N ASN A 236 16.34 10.21 25.20
CA ASN A 236 15.48 11.11 24.41
C ASN A 236 14.31 11.73 25.23
N ALA A 237 14.37 11.63 26.56
CA ALA A 237 13.29 12.06 27.46
C ALA A 237 12.94 13.55 27.31
N GLU A 238 13.92 14.42 27.08
CA GLU A 238 13.71 15.85 26.92
C GLU A 238 12.87 16.15 25.66
N THR A 239 13.22 15.52 24.53
CA THR A 239 12.47 15.69 23.27
C THR A 239 11.05 15.13 23.39
N LEU A 240 10.89 13.98 24.07
CA LEU A 240 9.58 13.36 24.31
C LEU A 240 8.71 14.22 25.22
N ALA A 241 9.27 14.82 26.28
CA ALA A 241 8.55 15.76 27.15
C ALA A 241 8.13 17.04 26.41
N GLY A 242 8.94 17.51 25.45
CA GLY A 242 8.55 18.60 24.55
C GLY A 242 7.31 18.20 23.71
N PHE A 243 7.27 17.01 23.18
CA PHE A 243 6.10 16.55 22.40
C PHE A 243 4.85 16.32 23.25
N GLU A 244 4.98 16.00 24.52
CA GLU A 244 3.83 15.92 25.43
C GLU A 244 3.08 17.27 25.50
N LYS A 245 3.80 18.37 25.45
CA LYS A 245 3.23 19.74 25.48
C LYS A 245 2.78 20.21 24.10
N ASP A 246 3.66 20.10 23.09
CA ASP A 246 3.52 20.75 21.80
C ASP A 246 2.82 19.88 20.75
N ALA A 247 2.85 18.55 20.92
CA ALA A 247 2.30 17.59 19.99
C ALA A 247 1.75 16.31 20.70
N PRO A 248 0.75 16.45 21.59
CA PRO A 248 0.30 15.36 22.47
C PRO A 248 -0.17 14.09 21.72
N LYS A 249 -0.71 14.27 20.52
CA LYS A 249 -1.10 13.12 19.66
C LYS A 249 0.12 12.32 19.19
N VAL A 250 1.22 13.01 18.84
CA VAL A 250 2.47 12.34 18.42
C VAL A 250 3.09 11.61 19.61
N HIS A 251 3.15 12.26 20.76
CA HIS A 251 3.63 11.66 22.01
C HIS A 251 2.84 10.40 22.38
N GLY A 252 1.48 10.45 22.31
CA GLY A 252 0.62 9.30 22.55
C GLY A 252 0.86 8.14 21.60
N ASN A 253 1.09 8.42 20.32
CA ASN A 253 1.40 7.39 19.31
C ASN A 253 2.76 6.72 19.58
N ILE A 254 3.79 7.50 19.95
CA ILE A 254 5.11 6.96 20.31
C ILE A 254 4.96 6.03 21.51
N ASN A 255 4.31 6.47 22.58
CA ASN A 255 4.12 5.67 23.80
C ASN A 255 3.36 4.36 23.53
N SER A 256 2.33 4.42 22.68
CA SER A 256 1.56 3.22 22.30
C SER A 256 2.43 2.24 21.51
N ALA A 257 3.23 2.73 20.56
CA ALA A 257 4.14 1.91 19.76
C ALA A 257 5.23 1.25 20.62
N VAL A 258 5.82 2.01 21.55
CA VAL A 258 6.83 1.52 22.49
C VAL A 258 6.26 0.45 23.42
N LYS A 259 5.07 0.69 23.96
CA LYS A 259 4.38 -0.26 24.82
C LYS A 259 4.10 -1.58 24.09
N GLN A 260 3.60 -1.50 22.87
CA GLN A 260 3.35 -2.69 22.07
C GLN A 260 4.63 -3.46 21.79
N PHE A 261 5.70 -2.78 21.38
CA PHE A 261 6.98 -3.42 21.10
C PHE A 261 7.59 -4.11 22.33
N LYS A 262 7.49 -3.51 23.52
CA LYS A 262 7.90 -4.16 24.76
C LYS A 262 7.11 -5.44 25.08
N LEU A 263 5.79 -5.42 24.81
CA LEU A 263 4.96 -6.62 24.96
C LEU A 263 5.37 -7.72 23.97
N ASP A 264 5.69 -7.35 22.75
CA ASP A 264 6.13 -8.29 21.72
C ASP A 264 7.48 -8.94 22.11
N LEU A 265 8.42 -8.17 22.68
CA LEU A 265 9.68 -8.69 23.20
C LEU A 265 9.49 -9.66 24.39
N LEU A 266 8.56 -9.36 25.31
CA LEU A 266 8.25 -10.26 26.42
C LEU A 266 7.68 -11.59 25.93
N ASN A 267 6.76 -11.55 24.97
CA ASN A 267 6.14 -12.75 24.39
C ASN A 267 7.12 -13.62 23.58
N GLN A 268 8.19 -13.03 23.03
CA GLN A 268 9.25 -13.77 22.35
C GLN A 268 10.21 -14.48 23.32
N GLY A 269 10.35 -13.95 24.54
CA GLY A 269 11.22 -14.54 25.59
C GLY A 269 10.60 -15.74 26.32
N GLU A 270 9.27 -15.92 26.29
CA GLU A 270 8.59 -17.06 26.96
C GLU A 270 8.46 -18.32 26.08
N GLY A 271 8.92 -18.26 24.83
CA GLY A 271 8.86 -19.36 23.85
C GLY A 271 10.17 -20.11 23.58
N SER A 272 11.21 -19.92 24.42
CA SER A 272 12.52 -20.56 24.23
C SER A 272 12.82 -21.55 25.34
#